data_963deb34b0db9e9c2b696aec9dc60b80
#
_entry.id   963deb34b0db9e9c2b696aec9dc60b80
#
_cell.length_a   1.000
_cell.length_b   1.000
_cell.length_c   1.000
_cell.angle_alpha   90.00
_cell.angle_beta   90.00
_cell.angle_gamma   90.00
#
_symmetry.space_group_name_H-M   'P 1'
#
loop_
_entity.id
_entity.type
_entity.pdbx_description
1 polymer ?
#
loop_
_entity_poly.entity_id
_entity_poly.type
_entity_poly.pdbx_seq_one_letter_code
_entity_poly.pdbx_strand_id
1 'polypeptide(L)'
;MSADPVRVWYFRTAGSALGDTLVWTLAPVYFVTVVGLSPLQLVLVGTFMELTIFVCEVPTGIVADVVSRKLSIVIGYLVMGAAIVFSGAVAQPWAVMVAWSVWGLGYTFTSGATDAWLADEIGVDNVRPVYLRSAQLGRACALAAIGGSVALGLLSLRVPIIVGGVVIAATGVVLALVMPEHGFRPAPRDEATGTVRAMIGTGRAGARLVRRTPVLLLILAISAFWGAWSEAYDRLGEAHVIRDVGLPSFAGLSFIVWFGVISAASLLLSLFVARPANRRLERASRQTITRILLTADVALIGTVVVFGLAGAFWLALIAMLATNTIRSLVGPLFSSWLNQSITESSVRATVFSITSQADAIGQWTGGPAIGAVGNVFGIRAALVLGASLLSPAVALYARAVRRDGLAQMVEAGA
;
A
#
# COMPACT_ATOMS: atom_id res chain seq x y z
N MET A 1 16.61 26.02 -17.99
CA MET A 1 15.59 26.65 -17.11
C MET A 1 15.06 25.52 -16.20
N SER A 2 15.29 25.60 -14.90
CA SER A 2 14.72 24.64 -13.95
C SER A 2 13.22 24.87 -13.85
N ALA A 3 12.44 23.78 -13.89
CA ALA A 3 11.00 23.88 -13.78
C ALA A 3 10.60 24.16 -12.32
N ASP A 4 9.41 24.77 -12.12
CA ASP A 4 8.84 24.99 -10.79
C ASP A 4 8.64 23.63 -10.06
N PRO A 5 9.21 23.47 -8.85
CA PRO A 5 9.12 22.22 -8.09
C PRO A 5 7.69 21.72 -7.87
N VAL A 6 6.72 22.64 -7.67
CA VAL A 6 5.32 22.28 -7.45
C VAL A 6 4.70 21.70 -8.72
N ARG A 7 5.03 22.25 -9.90
CA ARG A 7 4.58 21.72 -11.19
C ARG A 7 5.18 20.36 -11.47
N VAL A 8 6.46 20.17 -11.16
CA VAL A 8 7.16 18.87 -11.28
C VAL A 8 6.51 17.83 -10.37
N TRP A 9 6.16 18.20 -9.15
CA TRP A 9 5.44 17.34 -8.23
C TRP A 9 4.08 16.89 -8.77
N TYR A 10 3.29 17.84 -9.31
CA TYR A 10 1.99 17.48 -9.90
C TYR A 10 2.13 16.60 -11.14
N PHE A 11 3.12 16.87 -12.01
CA PHE A 11 3.42 16.01 -13.15
C PHE A 11 3.77 14.59 -12.70
N ARG A 12 4.69 14.45 -11.74
CA ARG A 12 5.04 13.17 -11.14
C ARG A 12 3.81 12.45 -10.59
N THR A 13 2.98 13.16 -9.82
CA THR A 13 1.76 12.58 -9.23
C THR A 13 0.80 12.09 -10.30
N ALA A 14 0.60 12.85 -11.36
CA ALA A 14 -0.25 12.45 -12.48
C ALA A 14 0.31 11.22 -13.19
N GLY A 15 1.62 11.24 -13.50
CA GLY A 15 2.30 10.12 -14.18
C GLY A 15 2.24 8.82 -13.37
N SER A 16 2.52 8.88 -12.06
CA SER A 16 2.36 7.71 -11.18
C SER A 16 0.91 7.23 -11.15
N ALA A 17 -0.04 8.13 -10.88
CA ALA A 17 -1.44 7.73 -10.76
C ALA A 17 -2.00 7.12 -12.06
N LEU A 18 -1.60 7.65 -13.22
CA LEU A 18 -1.97 7.08 -14.52
C LEU A 18 -1.31 5.72 -14.73
N GLY A 19 0.02 5.64 -14.60
CA GLY A 19 0.77 4.42 -14.85
C GLY A 19 0.37 3.28 -13.91
N ASP A 20 0.37 3.55 -12.60
CA ASP A 20 0.03 2.56 -11.60
C ASP A 20 -1.42 2.06 -11.76
N THR A 21 -2.38 2.97 -11.97
CA THR A 21 -3.78 2.55 -12.11
C THR A 21 -4.04 1.80 -13.42
N LEU A 22 -3.38 2.16 -14.53
CA LEU A 22 -3.43 1.37 -15.77
C LEU A 22 -3.02 -0.08 -15.51
N VAL A 23 -1.99 -0.30 -14.72
CA VAL A 23 -1.47 -1.63 -14.37
C VAL A 23 -2.40 -2.33 -13.38
N TRP A 24 -2.61 -1.74 -12.21
CA TRP A 24 -3.26 -2.41 -11.08
C TRP A 24 -4.74 -2.74 -11.33
N THR A 25 -5.41 -2.03 -12.23
CA THR A 25 -6.82 -2.32 -12.59
C THR A 25 -6.97 -3.72 -13.18
N LEU A 26 -6.03 -4.20 -14.00
CA LEU A 26 -6.13 -5.47 -14.70
C LEU A 26 -4.97 -6.43 -14.47
N ALA A 27 -3.92 -6.05 -13.73
CA ALA A 27 -2.80 -6.96 -13.44
C ALA A 27 -3.22 -8.25 -12.73
N PRO A 28 -4.10 -8.24 -11.71
CA PRO A 28 -4.56 -9.49 -11.09
C PRO A 28 -5.30 -10.40 -12.09
N VAL A 29 -6.12 -9.79 -12.96
CA VAL A 29 -6.82 -10.52 -14.02
C VAL A 29 -5.84 -11.16 -15.01
N TYR A 30 -4.82 -10.40 -15.43
CA TYR A 30 -3.74 -10.88 -16.29
C TYR A 30 -2.97 -12.04 -15.64
N PHE A 31 -2.63 -11.93 -14.37
CA PHE A 31 -1.93 -12.98 -13.63
C PHE A 31 -2.71 -14.29 -13.58
N VAL A 32 -4.03 -14.19 -13.36
CA VAL A 32 -4.90 -15.35 -13.23
C VAL A 32 -5.23 -15.99 -14.58
N THR A 33 -5.50 -15.18 -15.62
CA THR A 33 -6.08 -15.66 -16.88
C THR A 33 -5.07 -15.85 -18.00
N VAL A 34 -4.01 -15.02 -18.06
CA VAL A 34 -2.99 -15.06 -19.13
C VAL A 34 -1.75 -15.79 -18.67
N VAL A 35 -1.23 -15.44 -17.47
CA VAL A 35 -0.03 -16.08 -16.91
C VAL A 35 -0.38 -17.45 -16.28
N GLY A 36 -1.60 -17.59 -15.76
CA GLY A 36 -2.11 -18.82 -15.16
C GLY A 36 -1.51 -19.11 -13.78
N LEU A 37 -1.17 -18.07 -13.00
CA LEU A 37 -0.56 -18.24 -11.67
C LEU A 37 -1.48 -19.02 -10.73
N SER A 38 -0.91 -20.01 -10.05
CA SER A 38 -1.58 -20.73 -8.96
C SER A 38 -1.79 -19.80 -7.74
N PRO A 39 -2.68 -20.15 -6.79
CA PRO A 39 -2.86 -19.37 -5.58
C PRO A 39 -1.56 -19.09 -4.81
N LEU A 40 -0.68 -20.07 -4.67
CA LEU A 40 0.63 -19.91 -4.05
C LEU A 40 1.50 -18.94 -4.85
N GLN A 41 1.53 -19.06 -6.17
CA GLN A 41 2.33 -18.16 -7.02
C GLN A 41 1.83 -16.71 -6.96
N LEU A 42 0.51 -16.48 -6.92
CA LEU A 42 -0.07 -15.15 -6.74
C LEU A 42 0.43 -14.48 -5.45
N VAL A 43 0.43 -15.23 -4.36
CA VAL A 43 0.95 -14.75 -3.07
C VAL A 43 2.46 -14.58 -3.11
N LEU A 44 3.21 -15.49 -3.70
CA LEU A 44 4.67 -15.38 -3.81
C LEU A 44 5.13 -14.15 -4.60
N VAL A 45 4.35 -13.68 -5.60
CA VAL A 45 4.63 -12.39 -6.27
C VAL A 45 4.69 -11.25 -5.25
N GLY A 46 3.73 -11.16 -4.34
CA GLY A 46 3.74 -10.18 -3.25
C GLY A 46 4.87 -10.42 -2.25
N THR A 47 5.03 -11.67 -1.80
CA THR A 47 6.06 -12.04 -0.84
C THR A 47 7.46 -11.64 -1.32
N PHE A 48 7.83 -11.92 -2.56
CA PHE A 48 9.15 -11.55 -3.11
C PHE A 48 9.28 -10.04 -3.31
N MET A 49 8.22 -9.37 -3.72
CA MET A 49 8.18 -7.91 -3.83
C MET A 49 8.44 -7.26 -2.46
N GLU A 50 7.67 -7.63 -1.43
CA GLU A 50 7.79 -7.08 -0.08
C GLU A 50 9.14 -7.42 0.56
N LEU A 51 9.65 -8.63 0.36
CA LEU A 51 10.97 -9.02 0.85
C LEU A 51 12.08 -8.16 0.20
N THR A 52 11.96 -7.85 -1.10
CA THR A 52 12.90 -6.98 -1.80
C THR A 52 12.83 -5.56 -1.25
N ILE A 53 11.63 -5.03 -1.03
CA ILE A 53 11.43 -3.72 -0.40
C ILE A 53 12.09 -3.70 0.98
N PHE A 54 11.78 -4.70 1.82
CA PHE A 54 12.33 -4.80 3.17
C PHE A 54 13.88 -4.77 3.20
N VAL A 55 14.51 -5.52 2.32
CA VAL A 55 15.99 -5.62 2.26
C VAL A 55 16.61 -4.36 1.65
N CYS A 56 16.00 -3.79 0.62
CA CYS A 56 16.62 -2.73 -0.18
C CYS A 56 16.29 -1.31 0.31
N GLU A 57 15.29 -1.11 1.17
CA GLU A 57 14.85 0.23 1.58
C GLU A 57 15.96 1.03 2.29
N VAL A 58 16.74 0.41 3.16
CA VAL A 58 17.85 1.09 3.85
C VAL A 58 18.99 1.44 2.89
N PRO A 59 19.53 0.51 2.07
CA PRO A 59 20.58 0.84 1.10
C PRO A 59 20.18 1.94 0.11
N THR A 60 18.97 1.88 -0.43
CA THR A 60 18.51 2.89 -1.42
C THR A 60 18.22 4.25 -0.77
N GLY A 61 17.73 4.27 0.46
CA GLY A 61 17.57 5.50 1.24
C GLY A 61 18.91 6.22 1.44
N ILE A 62 19.99 5.49 1.75
CA ILE A 62 21.33 6.08 1.86
C ILE A 62 21.77 6.71 0.52
N VAL A 63 21.48 6.07 -0.61
CA VAL A 63 21.78 6.65 -1.93
C VAL A 63 21.04 7.98 -2.12
N ALA A 64 19.77 8.04 -1.74
CA ALA A 64 18.99 9.26 -1.85
C ALA A 64 19.52 10.40 -0.98
N ASP A 65 19.97 10.10 0.23
CA ASP A 65 20.45 11.13 1.19
C ASP A 65 21.89 11.57 0.97
N VAL A 66 22.76 10.70 0.41
CA VAL A 66 24.19 10.97 0.26
C VAL A 66 24.57 11.41 -1.16
N VAL A 67 23.86 10.87 -2.19
CA VAL A 67 24.25 11.11 -3.59
C VAL A 67 23.34 12.15 -4.24
N SER A 68 22.03 11.88 -4.36
CA SER A 68 21.06 12.77 -4.99
C SER A 68 19.66 12.19 -4.85
N ARG A 69 18.71 12.97 -4.36
CA ARG A 69 17.30 12.59 -4.30
C ARG A 69 16.68 12.48 -5.69
N LYS A 70 17.01 13.44 -6.57
CA LYS A 70 16.58 13.41 -7.97
C LYS A 70 17.04 12.13 -8.67
N LEU A 71 18.33 11.79 -8.57
CA LEU A 71 18.88 10.60 -9.21
C LEU A 71 18.19 9.33 -8.69
N SER A 72 18.01 9.23 -7.37
CA SER A 72 17.30 8.12 -6.75
C SER A 72 15.89 7.97 -7.32
N ILE A 73 15.09 9.04 -7.32
CA ILE A 73 13.73 9.05 -7.86
C ILE A 73 13.69 8.62 -9.33
N VAL A 74 14.59 9.17 -10.15
CA VAL A 74 14.67 8.85 -11.59
C VAL A 74 14.99 7.36 -11.80
N ILE A 75 16.01 6.82 -11.10
CA ILE A 75 16.35 5.39 -11.14
C ILE A 75 15.13 4.55 -10.75
N GLY A 76 14.44 4.91 -9.67
CA GLY A 76 13.27 4.19 -9.22
C GLY A 76 12.17 4.11 -10.29
N TYR A 77 11.82 5.23 -10.92
CA TYR A 77 10.80 5.26 -11.99
C TYR A 77 11.21 4.44 -13.21
N LEU A 78 12.47 4.51 -13.64
CA LEU A 78 12.97 3.73 -14.78
C LEU A 78 12.97 2.23 -14.49
N VAL A 79 13.42 1.84 -13.31
CA VAL A 79 13.43 0.44 -12.87
C VAL A 79 12.02 -0.11 -12.73
N MET A 80 11.10 0.61 -12.05
CA MET A 80 9.70 0.20 -11.93
C MET A 80 9.04 0.06 -13.30
N GLY A 81 9.18 1.07 -14.17
CA GLY A 81 8.57 1.03 -15.49
C GLY A 81 9.11 -0.11 -16.36
N ALA A 82 10.42 -0.34 -16.38
CA ALA A 82 11.04 -1.45 -17.11
C ALA A 82 10.58 -2.82 -16.60
N ALA A 83 10.51 -2.98 -15.28
CA ALA A 83 10.03 -4.21 -14.64
C ALA A 83 8.58 -4.54 -15.04
N ILE A 84 7.69 -3.54 -15.02
CA ILE A 84 6.28 -3.71 -15.42
C ILE A 84 6.17 -4.04 -16.91
N VAL A 85 6.90 -3.34 -17.78
CA VAL A 85 6.93 -3.66 -19.21
C VAL A 85 7.38 -5.10 -19.44
N PHE A 86 8.43 -5.55 -18.74
CA PHE A 86 8.90 -6.93 -18.81
C PHE A 86 7.84 -7.93 -18.34
N SER A 87 7.12 -7.64 -17.24
CA SER A 87 6.01 -8.46 -16.74
C SER A 87 4.88 -8.62 -17.78
N GLY A 88 4.53 -7.54 -18.50
CA GLY A 88 3.51 -7.59 -19.55
C GLY A 88 3.99 -8.29 -20.84
N ALA A 89 5.28 -8.16 -21.18
CA ALA A 89 5.85 -8.76 -22.38
C ALA A 89 6.05 -10.27 -22.25
N VAL A 90 6.51 -10.73 -21.06
CA VAL A 90 6.85 -12.13 -20.80
C VAL A 90 5.83 -12.76 -19.86
N ALA A 91 4.79 -13.39 -20.44
CA ALA A 91 3.71 -14.02 -19.69
C ALA A 91 4.12 -15.39 -19.12
N GLN A 92 5.10 -15.39 -18.23
CA GLN A 92 5.59 -16.59 -17.54
C GLN A 92 5.61 -16.35 -16.03
N PRO A 93 5.28 -17.37 -15.19
CA PRO A 93 5.23 -17.21 -13.74
C PRO A 93 6.52 -16.64 -13.13
N TRP A 94 7.69 -17.17 -13.54
CA TRP A 94 8.98 -16.69 -13.06
C TRP A 94 9.28 -15.24 -13.47
N ALA A 95 8.86 -14.85 -14.68
CA ALA A 95 9.08 -13.50 -15.19
C ALA A 95 8.27 -12.47 -14.40
N VAL A 96 7.02 -12.79 -14.05
CA VAL A 96 6.18 -11.96 -13.19
C VAL A 96 6.81 -11.83 -11.80
N MET A 97 7.26 -12.93 -11.17
CA MET A 97 7.90 -12.90 -9.85
C MET A 97 9.16 -12.02 -9.85
N VAL A 98 10.03 -12.20 -10.84
CA VAL A 98 11.25 -11.38 -10.98
C VAL A 98 10.91 -9.92 -11.24
N ALA A 99 9.97 -9.64 -12.17
CA ALA A 99 9.56 -8.28 -12.49
C ALA A 99 9.02 -7.53 -11.26
N TRP A 100 8.17 -8.15 -10.47
CA TRP A 100 7.60 -7.51 -9.28
C TRP A 100 8.62 -7.37 -8.14
N SER A 101 9.59 -8.28 -8.02
CA SER A 101 10.75 -8.08 -7.13
C SER A 101 11.59 -6.87 -7.57
N VAL A 102 11.86 -6.74 -8.87
CA VAL A 102 12.60 -5.59 -9.44
C VAL A 102 11.79 -4.31 -9.32
N TRP A 103 10.46 -4.38 -9.47
CA TRP A 103 9.59 -3.24 -9.19
C TRP A 103 9.72 -2.80 -7.72
N GLY A 104 9.72 -3.74 -6.77
CA GLY A 104 9.96 -3.46 -5.35
C GLY A 104 11.29 -2.75 -5.10
N LEU A 105 12.37 -3.17 -5.78
CA LEU A 105 13.65 -2.47 -5.73
C LEU A 105 13.52 -1.03 -6.26
N GLY A 106 12.87 -0.82 -7.40
CA GLY A 106 12.62 0.52 -7.95
C GLY A 106 11.79 1.40 -7.01
N TYR A 107 10.79 0.81 -6.35
CA TYR A 107 9.97 1.50 -5.36
C TYR A 107 10.80 2.03 -4.19
N THR A 108 11.75 1.27 -3.66
CA THR A 108 12.59 1.72 -2.54
C THR A 108 13.46 2.93 -2.88
N PHE A 109 13.85 3.13 -4.14
CA PHE A 109 14.54 4.33 -4.60
C PHE A 109 13.65 5.59 -4.57
N THR A 110 12.33 5.43 -4.65
CA THR A 110 11.37 6.54 -4.62
C THR A 110 10.79 6.78 -3.24
N SER A 111 10.73 5.74 -2.41
CA SER A 111 10.19 5.78 -1.06
C SER A 111 11.01 6.76 -0.20
N GLY A 112 10.35 7.67 0.49
CA GLY A 112 11.00 8.71 1.30
C GLY A 112 11.72 9.80 0.49
N ALA A 113 12.50 9.44 -0.55
CA ALA A 113 13.25 10.39 -1.37
C ALA A 113 12.35 11.44 -2.02
N THR A 114 11.17 11.04 -2.45
CA THR A 114 10.21 11.91 -3.13
C THR A 114 9.66 13.01 -2.22
N ASP A 115 9.22 12.65 -1.02
CA ASP A 115 8.66 13.59 -0.04
C ASP A 115 9.75 14.50 0.52
N ALA A 116 10.94 13.94 0.75
CA ALA A 116 12.09 14.70 1.19
C ALA A 116 12.54 15.71 0.12
N TRP A 117 12.55 15.33 -1.17
CA TRP A 117 12.86 16.27 -2.25
C TRP A 117 11.90 17.45 -2.29
N LEU A 118 10.58 17.19 -2.18
CA LEU A 118 9.59 18.28 -2.19
C LEU A 118 9.83 19.22 -0.98
N ALA A 119 10.05 18.66 0.20
CA ALA A 119 10.29 19.44 1.41
C ALA A 119 11.56 20.31 1.30
N ASP A 120 12.63 19.78 0.66
CA ASP A 120 13.87 20.56 0.44
C ASP A 120 13.66 21.71 -0.55
N GLU A 121 12.88 21.49 -1.61
CA GLU A 121 12.71 22.50 -2.66
C GLU A 121 11.75 23.64 -2.27
N ILE A 122 10.70 23.36 -1.49
CA ILE A 122 9.66 24.36 -1.17
C ILE A 122 9.53 24.69 0.31
N GLY A 123 10.26 23.98 1.17
CA GLY A 123 10.16 24.08 2.64
C GLY A 123 9.02 23.29 3.24
N VAL A 124 9.25 22.72 4.42
CA VAL A 124 8.32 21.81 5.14
C VAL A 124 6.95 22.45 5.38
N ASP A 125 6.90 23.74 5.67
CA ASP A 125 5.66 24.46 5.96
C ASP A 125 4.74 24.60 4.74
N ASN A 126 5.29 24.50 3.53
CA ASN A 126 4.57 24.68 2.26
C ASN A 126 4.09 23.38 1.61
N VAL A 127 4.46 22.22 2.13
CA VAL A 127 4.13 20.92 1.49
C VAL A 127 2.65 20.55 1.62
N ARG A 128 1.98 20.92 2.71
CA ARG A 128 0.61 20.52 3.02
C ARG A 128 -0.41 20.87 1.93
N PRO A 129 -0.46 22.14 1.41
CA PRO A 129 -1.39 22.47 0.32
C PRO A 129 -1.08 21.73 -0.96
N VAL A 130 0.21 21.46 -1.24
CA VAL A 130 0.65 20.70 -2.42
C VAL A 130 0.15 19.26 -2.32
N TYR A 131 0.31 18.59 -1.19
CA TYR A 131 -0.20 17.23 -0.98
C TYR A 131 -1.72 17.13 -1.13
N LEU A 132 -2.48 18.08 -0.61
CA LEU A 132 -3.95 18.10 -0.72
C LEU A 132 -4.42 18.19 -2.18
N ARG A 133 -3.79 19.07 -2.98
CA ARG A 133 -4.08 19.20 -4.42
C ARG A 133 -3.62 17.96 -5.20
N SER A 134 -2.46 17.41 -4.87
CA SER A 134 -1.93 16.19 -5.47
C SER A 134 -2.86 15.01 -5.27
N ALA A 135 -3.43 14.85 -4.08
CA ALA A 135 -4.39 13.79 -3.81
C ALA A 135 -5.66 13.91 -4.67
N GLN A 136 -6.11 15.14 -4.99
CA GLN A 136 -7.25 15.36 -5.89
C GLN A 136 -6.87 15.04 -7.33
N LEU A 137 -5.72 15.53 -7.79
CA LEU A 137 -5.19 15.26 -9.13
C LEU A 137 -4.98 13.76 -9.36
N GLY A 138 -4.32 13.08 -8.41
CA GLY A 138 -4.07 11.64 -8.49
C GLY A 138 -5.35 10.82 -8.63
N ARG A 139 -6.40 11.18 -7.88
CA ARG A 139 -7.71 10.51 -7.97
C ARG A 139 -8.40 10.73 -9.30
N ALA A 140 -8.33 11.95 -9.85
CA ALA A 140 -8.88 12.25 -11.18
C ALA A 140 -8.14 11.47 -12.27
N CYS A 141 -6.80 11.43 -12.21
CA CYS A 141 -5.97 10.62 -13.10
C CYS A 141 -6.27 9.11 -12.95
N ALA A 142 -6.46 8.62 -11.73
CA ALA A 142 -6.81 7.22 -11.50
C ALA A 142 -8.16 6.84 -12.12
N LEU A 143 -9.20 7.68 -11.97
CA LEU A 143 -10.49 7.44 -12.64
C LEU A 143 -10.36 7.37 -14.16
N ALA A 144 -9.60 8.28 -14.75
CA ALA A 144 -9.33 8.27 -16.19
C ALA A 144 -8.55 7.02 -16.60
N ALA A 145 -7.55 6.62 -15.79
CA ALA A 145 -6.72 5.44 -16.05
C ALA A 145 -7.51 4.14 -15.94
N ILE A 146 -8.50 4.02 -15.06
CA ILE A 146 -9.40 2.84 -15.01
C ILE A 146 -10.10 2.68 -16.37
N GLY A 147 -10.68 3.74 -16.90
CA GLY A 147 -11.31 3.72 -18.23
C GLY A 147 -10.32 3.35 -19.33
N GLY A 148 -9.13 3.95 -19.30
CA GLY A 148 -8.03 3.64 -20.22
C GLY A 148 -7.56 2.19 -20.11
N SER A 149 -7.43 1.65 -18.88
CA SER A 149 -7.05 0.25 -18.64
C SER A 149 -8.06 -0.73 -19.25
N VAL A 150 -9.36 -0.46 -19.04
CA VAL A 150 -10.43 -1.26 -19.64
C VAL A 150 -10.38 -1.20 -21.17
N ALA A 151 -10.29 0.00 -21.75
CA ALA A 151 -10.24 0.16 -23.21
C ALA A 151 -9.05 -0.57 -23.84
N LEU A 152 -7.87 -0.44 -23.24
CA LEU A 152 -6.67 -1.16 -23.68
C LEU A 152 -6.77 -2.67 -23.41
N GLY A 153 -7.36 -3.06 -22.28
CA GLY A 153 -7.56 -4.44 -21.89
C GLY A 153 -8.48 -5.22 -22.86
N LEU A 154 -9.46 -4.54 -23.46
CA LEU A 154 -10.31 -5.11 -24.51
C LEU A 154 -9.53 -5.51 -25.77
N LEU A 155 -8.38 -4.88 -26.04
CA LEU A 155 -7.47 -5.31 -27.10
C LEU A 155 -6.65 -6.53 -26.67
N SER A 156 -6.03 -6.46 -25.51
CA SER A 156 -5.31 -7.55 -24.84
C SER A 156 -4.97 -7.15 -23.40
N LEU A 157 -5.08 -8.09 -22.45
CA LEU A 157 -4.71 -7.86 -21.04
C LEU A 157 -3.25 -7.48 -20.82
N ARG A 158 -2.36 -7.74 -21.78
CA ARG A 158 -0.94 -7.32 -21.75
C ARG A 158 -0.77 -5.83 -21.99
N VAL A 159 -1.64 -5.25 -22.84
CA VAL A 159 -1.49 -3.87 -23.31
C VAL A 159 -1.54 -2.84 -22.17
N PRO A 160 -2.54 -2.84 -21.27
CA PRO A 160 -2.58 -1.88 -20.17
C PRO A 160 -1.38 -2.01 -19.23
N ILE A 161 -0.82 -3.20 -19.04
CA ILE A 161 0.36 -3.42 -18.23
C ILE A 161 1.59 -2.81 -18.91
N ILE A 162 1.82 -3.11 -20.18
CA ILE A 162 2.95 -2.55 -20.94
C ILE A 162 2.85 -1.04 -21.02
N VAL A 163 1.67 -0.50 -21.39
CA VAL A 163 1.44 0.95 -21.49
C VAL A 163 1.63 1.63 -20.14
N GLY A 164 1.12 1.06 -19.05
CA GLY A 164 1.31 1.58 -17.70
C GLY A 164 2.79 1.64 -17.31
N GLY A 165 3.56 0.57 -17.60
CA GLY A 165 5.00 0.53 -17.38
C GLY A 165 5.75 1.57 -18.21
N VAL A 166 5.35 1.77 -19.47
CA VAL A 166 5.92 2.82 -20.34
C VAL A 166 5.60 4.22 -19.78
N VAL A 167 4.38 4.47 -19.28
CA VAL A 167 4.01 5.75 -18.65
C VAL A 167 4.87 6.02 -17.42
N ILE A 168 5.10 5.01 -16.58
CA ILE A 168 5.96 5.12 -15.39
C ILE A 168 7.41 5.43 -15.82
N ALA A 169 7.98 4.69 -16.78
CA ALA A 169 9.33 4.94 -17.28
C ALA A 169 9.45 6.33 -17.94
N ALA A 170 8.49 6.72 -18.76
CA ALA A 170 8.45 8.04 -19.39
C ALA A 170 8.36 9.17 -18.35
N THR A 171 7.61 8.96 -17.26
CA THR A 171 7.61 9.89 -16.12
C THR A 171 9.02 10.05 -15.56
N GLY A 172 9.76 8.95 -15.35
CA GLY A 172 11.16 8.98 -14.91
C GLY A 172 12.07 9.74 -15.86
N VAL A 173 11.94 9.52 -17.18
CA VAL A 173 12.72 10.26 -18.21
C VAL A 173 12.44 11.75 -18.15
N VAL A 174 11.17 12.15 -18.08
CA VAL A 174 10.80 13.57 -17.98
C VAL A 174 11.34 14.18 -16.70
N LEU A 175 11.21 13.48 -15.55
CA LEU A 175 11.78 13.92 -14.28
C LEU A 175 13.29 14.11 -14.37
N ALA A 176 14.03 13.23 -15.04
CA ALA A 176 15.46 13.39 -15.26
C ALA A 176 15.81 14.73 -15.95
N LEU A 177 14.95 15.17 -16.87
CA LEU A 177 15.17 16.39 -17.66
C LEU A 177 14.74 17.67 -16.93
N VAL A 178 13.61 17.64 -16.22
CA VAL A 178 12.98 18.88 -15.70
C VAL A 178 13.07 19.07 -14.19
N MET A 179 13.35 17.99 -13.42
CA MET A 179 13.34 18.02 -11.97
C MET A 179 14.50 18.85 -11.41
N PRO A 180 14.25 19.94 -10.66
CA PRO A 180 15.29 20.70 -10.01
C PRO A 180 15.82 19.96 -8.76
N GLU A 181 17.01 20.31 -8.33
CA GLU A 181 17.60 19.82 -7.09
C GLU A 181 18.47 20.94 -6.46
N HIS A 182 17.81 22.05 -6.08
CA HIS A 182 18.47 23.22 -5.53
C HIS A 182 18.53 23.19 -4.01
N GLY A 183 17.53 22.56 -3.37
CA GLY A 183 17.42 22.47 -1.92
C GLY A 183 18.23 21.32 -1.31
N PHE A 184 18.69 20.38 -2.13
CA PHE A 184 19.41 19.19 -1.66
C PHE A 184 20.75 19.53 -1.04
N ARG A 185 21.00 19.04 0.15
CA ARG A 185 22.29 19.11 0.85
C ARG A 185 22.72 17.69 1.20
N PRO A 186 23.72 17.13 0.49
CA PRO A 186 24.17 15.77 0.76
C PRO A 186 24.70 15.63 2.17
N ALA A 187 24.36 14.54 2.84
CA ALA A 187 24.97 14.18 4.10
C ALA A 187 26.49 13.96 3.90
N PRO A 188 27.37 14.43 4.83
CA PRO A 188 28.81 14.24 4.70
C PRO A 188 29.19 12.76 4.52
N ARG A 189 30.09 12.47 3.56
CA ARG A 189 30.51 11.07 3.26
C ARG A 189 31.18 10.37 4.43
N ASP A 190 31.89 11.10 5.31
CA ASP A 190 32.47 10.55 6.53
C ASP A 190 31.41 10.16 7.56
N GLU A 191 30.20 10.70 7.42
CA GLU A 191 29.03 10.30 8.21
C GLU A 191 28.27 9.12 7.58
N ALA A 192 28.59 8.62 6.38
CA ALA A 192 27.86 7.48 5.82
C ALA A 192 27.99 6.23 6.72
N THR A 193 29.17 5.95 7.26
CA THR A 193 29.37 4.95 8.32
C THR A 193 28.83 5.45 9.66
N GLY A 194 28.88 6.73 9.93
CA GLY A 194 28.25 7.41 11.05
C GLY A 194 26.74 7.40 10.93
N THR A 195 26.20 7.63 9.72
CA THR A 195 24.77 7.60 9.41
C THR A 195 24.18 6.21 9.62
N VAL A 196 24.82 5.14 9.14
CA VAL A 196 24.39 3.75 9.43
C VAL A 196 24.43 3.48 10.93
N ARG A 197 25.48 3.90 11.63
CA ARG A 197 25.59 3.75 13.09
C ARG A 197 24.54 4.60 13.83
N ALA A 198 24.28 5.83 13.38
CA ALA A 198 23.23 6.70 13.90
C ALA A 198 21.83 6.11 13.61
N MET A 199 21.58 5.60 12.40
CA MET A 199 20.33 4.90 12.07
C MET A 199 20.14 3.66 12.95
N ILE A 200 21.18 2.85 13.15
CA ILE A 200 21.14 1.72 14.09
C ILE A 200 20.89 2.22 15.52
N GLY A 201 21.52 3.31 15.91
CA GLY A 201 21.31 3.97 17.22
C GLY A 201 19.87 4.42 17.42
N THR A 202 19.32 5.11 16.43
CA THR A 202 17.93 5.58 16.41
C THR A 202 16.96 4.40 16.34
N GLY A 203 17.26 3.39 15.53
CA GLY A 203 16.50 2.14 15.48
C GLY A 203 16.48 1.40 16.81
N ARG A 204 17.63 1.32 17.50
CA ARG A 204 17.73 0.75 18.86
C ARG A 204 16.97 1.60 19.89
N ALA A 205 17.01 2.92 19.79
CA ALA A 205 16.23 3.80 20.66
C ALA A 205 14.72 3.63 20.43
N GLY A 206 14.28 3.60 19.17
CA GLY A 206 12.90 3.30 18.79
C GLY A 206 12.46 1.94 19.28
N ALA A 207 13.25 0.88 19.05
CA ALA A 207 12.96 -0.47 19.54
C ALA A 207 12.90 -0.55 21.07
N ARG A 208 13.75 0.23 21.75
CA ARG A 208 13.73 0.31 23.22
C ARG A 208 12.48 1.02 23.72
N LEU A 209 12.08 2.12 23.07
CA LEU A 209 10.84 2.84 23.37
C LEU A 209 9.63 1.93 23.17
N VAL A 210 9.57 1.24 22.02
CA VAL A 210 8.51 0.27 21.73
C VAL A 210 8.41 -0.80 22.81
N ARG A 211 9.54 -1.43 23.19
CA ARG A 211 9.57 -2.47 24.25
C ARG A 211 9.12 -1.95 25.61
N ARG A 212 9.36 -0.65 25.90
CA ARG A 212 8.97 -0.03 27.18
C ARG A 212 7.55 0.52 27.17
N THR A 213 6.94 0.69 25.98
CA THR A 213 5.62 1.29 25.82
C THR A 213 4.62 0.21 25.39
N PRO A 214 3.83 -0.34 26.32
CA PRO A 214 2.94 -1.48 26.03
C PRO A 214 1.94 -1.24 24.89
N VAL A 215 1.52 0.02 24.69
CA VAL A 215 0.64 0.39 23.59
C VAL A 215 1.36 0.26 22.23
N LEU A 216 2.63 0.63 22.14
CA LEU A 216 3.40 0.48 20.89
C LEU A 216 3.65 -0.99 20.55
N LEU A 217 3.85 -1.85 21.55
CA LEU A 217 3.92 -3.31 21.34
C LEU A 217 2.61 -3.86 20.78
N LEU A 218 1.46 -3.42 21.31
CA LEU A 218 0.15 -3.80 20.76
C LEU A 218 0.01 -3.34 19.31
N ILE A 219 0.40 -2.11 18.99
CA ILE A 219 0.35 -1.55 17.63
C ILE A 219 1.20 -2.38 16.68
N LEU A 220 2.44 -2.76 17.05
CA LEU A 220 3.29 -3.60 16.21
C LEU A 220 2.69 -4.99 15.96
N ALA A 221 2.17 -5.61 17.01
CA ALA A 221 1.53 -6.92 16.87
C ALA A 221 0.28 -6.84 15.96
N ILE A 222 -0.53 -5.79 16.11
CA ILE A 222 -1.67 -5.53 15.23
C ILE A 222 -1.21 -5.36 13.78
N SER A 223 -0.15 -4.57 13.53
CA SER A 223 0.39 -4.37 12.17
C SER A 223 0.86 -5.67 11.54
N ALA A 224 1.55 -6.54 12.29
CA ALA A 224 1.99 -7.84 11.78
C ALA A 224 0.80 -8.75 11.38
N PHE A 225 -0.26 -8.81 12.18
CA PHE A 225 -1.47 -9.55 11.82
C PHE A 225 -2.21 -8.91 10.65
N TRP A 226 -2.23 -7.59 10.57
CA TRP A 226 -2.80 -6.84 9.45
C TRP A 226 -2.07 -7.15 8.14
N GLY A 227 -0.73 -7.13 8.15
CA GLY A 227 0.08 -7.51 7.01
C GLY A 227 -0.20 -8.94 6.55
N ALA A 228 -0.20 -9.91 7.47
CA ALA A 228 -0.48 -11.30 7.14
C ALA A 228 -1.87 -11.50 6.51
N TRP A 229 -2.90 -10.80 7.02
CA TRP A 229 -4.26 -10.85 6.47
C TRP A 229 -4.35 -10.19 5.11
N SER A 230 -3.73 -9.03 4.92
CA SER A 230 -3.87 -8.24 3.69
C SER A 230 -3.35 -8.99 2.47
N GLU A 231 -2.26 -9.75 2.58
CA GLU A 231 -1.73 -10.57 1.50
C GLU A 231 -2.75 -11.59 0.96
N ALA A 232 -3.54 -12.23 1.84
CA ALA A 232 -4.57 -13.15 1.40
C ALA A 232 -5.60 -12.46 0.50
N TYR A 233 -6.13 -11.35 0.96
CA TYR A 233 -7.17 -10.62 0.25
C TYR A 233 -6.64 -9.94 -1.02
N ASP A 234 -5.51 -9.27 -0.94
CA ASP A 234 -4.95 -8.49 -2.04
C ASP A 234 -4.42 -9.35 -3.19
N ARG A 235 -4.01 -10.59 -2.93
CA ARG A 235 -3.51 -11.50 -3.97
C ARG A 235 -4.54 -12.50 -4.47
N LEU A 236 -5.50 -12.87 -3.65
CA LEU A 236 -6.46 -13.93 -3.99
C LEU A 236 -7.88 -13.43 -4.26
N GLY A 237 -8.19 -12.16 -3.95
CA GLY A 237 -9.54 -11.62 -4.09
C GLY A 237 -10.08 -11.68 -5.52
N GLU A 238 -9.34 -11.14 -6.48
CA GLU A 238 -9.73 -11.17 -7.90
C GLU A 238 -9.70 -12.61 -8.46
N ALA A 239 -8.73 -13.42 -8.01
CA ALA A 239 -8.65 -14.82 -8.38
C ALA A 239 -9.88 -15.60 -7.90
N HIS A 240 -10.40 -15.30 -6.71
CA HIS A 240 -11.65 -15.86 -6.18
C HIS A 240 -12.86 -15.49 -7.05
N VAL A 241 -12.98 -14.21 -7.42
CA VAL A 241 -14.07 -13.76 -8.32
C VAL A 241 -13.99 -14.47 -9.66
N ILE A 242 -12.80 -14.64 -10.23
CA ILE A 242 -12.62 -15.26 -11.56
C ILE A 242 -12.86 -16.77 -11.54
N ARG A 243 -12.33 -17.48 -10.53
CA ARG A 243 -12.27 -18.96 -10.52
C ARG A 243 -13.44 -19.62 -9.79
N ASP A 244 -13.90 -19.02 -8.68
CA ASP A 244 -14.84 -19.66 -7.76
C ASP A 244 -16.25 -19.09 -7.82
N VAL A 245 -16.38 -17.78 -8.09
CA VAL A 245 -17.68 -17.07 -8.10
C VAL A 245 -18.24 -16.99 -9.51
N GLY A 246 -17.38 -16.68 -10.48
CA GLY A 246 -17.78 -16.38 -11.85
C GLY A 246 -18.37 -14.96 -12.01
N LEU A 247 -18.34 -14.46 -13.21
CA LEU A 247 -18.84 -13.13 -13.56
C LEU A 247 -20.16 -13.27 -14.33
N PRO A 248 -21.15 -12.40 -14.08
CA PRO A 248 -22.44 -12.50 -14.75
C PRO A 248 -22.32 -12.10 -16.21
N SER A 249 -23.03 -12.82 -17.09
CA SER A 249 -23.17 -12.49 -18.50
C SER A 249 -24.18 -11.36 -18.75
N PHE A 250 -24.23 -10.35 -17.87
CA PHE A 250 -25.19 -9.27 -17.96
C PHE A 250 -24.84 -8.32 -19.10
N ALA A 251 -25.80 -8.04 -19.96
CA ALA A 251 -25.72 -7.08 -21.09
C ALA A 251 -24.54 -7.33 -22.06
N GLY A 252 -24.02 -8.57 -22.17
CA GLY A 252 -22.87 -8.88 -23.04
C GLY A 252 -21.55 -8.22 -22.63
N LEU A 253 -21.44 -7.70 -21.40
CA LEU A 253 -20.24 -7.05 -20.89
C LEU A 253 -19.11 -8.07 -20.73
N SER A 254 -17.95 -7.73 -21.28
CA SER A 254 -16.71 -8.47 -21.05
C SER A 254 -16.34 -8.48 -19.56
N PHE A 255 -15.76 -9.58 -19.09
CA PHE A 255 -15.23 -9.66 -17.73
C PHE A 255 -14.22 -8.53 -17.41
N ILE A 256 -13.50 -8.02 -18.40
CA ILE A 256 -12.59 -6.88 -18.27
C ILE A 256 -13.34 -5.63 -17.81
N VAL A 257 -14.51 -5.37 -18.37
CA VAL A 257 -15.35 -4.22 -18.01
C VAL A 257 -15.82 -4.32 -16.55
N TRP A 258 -16.15 -5.53 -16.08
CA TRP A 258 -16.54 -5.76 -14.70
C TRP A 258 -15.43 -5.37 -13.71
N PHE A 259 -14.17 -5.72 -13.98
CA PHE A 259 -13.05 -5.31 -13.11
C PHE A 259 -12.82 -3.79 -13.14
N GLY A 260 -13.03 -3.14 -14.26
CA GLY A 260 -13.04 -1.68 -14.34
C GLY A 260 -14.17 -1.06 -13.50
N VAL A 261 -15.38 -1.61 -13.58
CA VAL A 261 -16.53 -1.15 -12.78
C VAL A 261 -16.28 -1.35 -11.29
N ILE A 262 -15.73 -2.50 -10.88
CA ILE A 262 -15.39 -2.81 -9.49
C ILE A 262 -14.33 -1.81 -8.98
N SER A 263 -13.27 -1.57 -9.75
CA SER A 263 -12.21 -0.61 -9.39
C SER A 263 -12.75 0.82 -9.27
N ALA A 264 -13.56 1.27 -10.22
CA ALA A 264 -14.17 2.59 -10.19
C ALA A 264 -15.16 2.73 -9.02
N ALA A 265 -16.01 1.73 -8.78
CA ALA A 265 -16.93 1.71 -7.66
C ALA A 265 -16.19 1.74 -6.31
N SER A 266 -15.12 0.94 -6.15
CA SER A 266 -14.28 0.94 -4.94
C SER A 266 -13.65 2.30 -4.70
N LEU A 267 -13.10 2.95 -5.74
CA LEU A 267 -12.50 4.28 -5.65
C LEU A 267 -13.55 5.34 -5.28
N LEU A 268 -14.70 5.35 -5.94
CA LEU A 268 -15.78 6.31 -5.67
C LEU A 268 -16.36 6.13 -4.27
N LEU A 269 -16.68 4.89 -3.86
CA LEU A 269 -17.19 4.63 -2.51
C LEU A 269 -16.19 5.05 -1.43
N SER A 270 -14.91 4.77 -1.61
CA SER A 270 -13.88 5.23 -0.68
C SER A 270 -13.84 6.75 -0.58
N LEU A 271 -14.03 7.48 -1.69
CA LEU A 271 -14.10 8.94 -1.70
C LEU A 271 -15.33 9.49 -0.95
N PHE A 272 -16.49 8.89 -1.18
CA PHE A 272 -17.74 9.32 -0.54
C PHE A 272 -17.76 9.02 0.95
N VAL A 273 -17.17 7.92 1.39
CA VAL A 273 -17.18 7.49 2.79
C VAL A 273 -16.00 8.08 3.56
N ALA A 274 -14.79 8.08 3.02
CA ALA A 274 -13.59 8.53 3.74
C ALA A 274 -13.61 10.03 4.03
N ARG A 275 -14.08 10.88 3.11
CA ARG A 275 -14.09 12.34 3.33
C ARG A 275 -14.92 12.78 4.54
N PRO A 276 -16.22 12.44 4.65
CA PRO A 276 -17.01 12.84 5.80
C PRO A 276 -16.57 12.15 7.10
N ALA A 277 -16.12 10.90 7.03
CA ALA A 277 -15.59 10.19 8.19
C ALA A 277 -14.33 10.88 8.74
N ASN A 278 -13.35 11.18 7.90
CA ASN A 278 -12.11 11.84 8.34
C ASN A 278 -12.38 13.19 8.98
N ARG A 279 -13.27 14.03 8.41
CA ARG A 279 -13.63 15.33 9.00
C ARG A 279 -14.26 15.19 10.39
N ARG A 280 -15.10 14.17 10.61
CA ARG A 280 -15.73 13.91 11.91
C ARG A 280 -14.73 13.36 12.93
N LEU A 281 -13.72 12.65 12.47
CA LEU A 281 -12.76 11.93 13.31
C LEU A 281 -11.46 12.71 13.56
N GLU A 282 -11.24 13.85 12.88
CA GLU A 282 -10.06 14.72 13.10
C GLU A 282 -9.88 15.13 14.58
N ARG A 283 -10.98 15.24 15.33
CA ARG A 283 -10.97 15.62 16.74
C ARG A 283 -11.34 14.47 17.68
N ALA A 284 -11.39 13.23 17.17
CA ALA A 284 -11.77 12.09 17.97
C ALA A 284 -10.70 11.76 19.01
N SER A 285 -11.13 11.37 20.20
CA SER A 285 -10.24 10.90 21.26
C SER A 285 -9.58 9.59 20.86
N ARG A 286 -8.39 9.31 21.43
CA ARG A 286 -7.68 8.05 21.22
C ARG A 286 -8.58 6.84 21.46
N GLN A 287 -9.38 6.83 22.52
CA GLN A 287 -10.31 5.75 22.84
C GLN A 287 -11.39 5.57 21.77
N THR A 288 -11.95 6.69 21.24
CA THR A 288 -12.93 6.63 20.15
C THR A 288 -12.31 6.01 18.90
N ILE A 289 -11.09 6.43 18.53
CA ILE A 289 -10.38 5.87 17.37
C ILE A 289 -10.13 4.37 17.56
N THR A 290 -9.65 3.95 18.73
CA THR A 290 -9.38 2.54 19.02
C THR A 290 -10.66 1.69 18.97
N ARG A 291 -11.80 2.20 19.44
CA ARG A 291 -13.10 1.52 19.32
C ARG A 291 -13.55 1.38 17.87
N ILE A 292 -13.35 2.42 17.06
CA ILE A 292 -13.70 2.37 15.63
C ILE A 292 -12.79 1.36 14.90
N LEU A 293 -11.49 1.33 15.19
CA LEU A 293 -10.57 0.34 14.62
C LEU A 293 -10.97 -1.08 15.02
N LEU A 294 -11.34 -1.31 16.27
CA LEU A 294 -11.86 -2.60 16.75
C LEU A 294 -13.10 -3.04 15.96
N THR A 295 -14.08 -2.16 15.82
CA THR A 295 -15.33 -2.49 15.10
C THR A 295 -15.08 -2.66 13.60
N ALA A 296 -14.16 -1.89 13.03
CA ALA A 296 -13.75 -2.02 11.63
C ALA A 296 -13.09 -3.38 11.36
N ASP A 297 -12.18 -3.85 12.22
CA ASP A 297 -11.53 -5.15 12.05
C ASP A 297 -12.52 -6.32 12.21
N VAL A 298 -13.47 -6.23 13.14
CA VAL A 298 -14.56 -7.22 13.25
C VAL A 298 -15.40 -7.25 11.97
N ALA A 299 -15.74 -6.06 11.44
CA ALA A 299 -16.49 -5.96 10.18
C ALA A 299 -15.67 -6.49 8.99
N LEU A 300 -14.35 -6.23 8.95
CA LEU A 300 -13.46 -6.78 7.92
C LEU A 300 -13.43 -8.30 7.94
N ILE A 301 -13.30 -8.92 9.11
CA ILE A 301 -13.38 -10.39 9.22
C ILE A 301 -14.70 -10.88 8.65
N GLY A 302 -15.82 -10.27 9.05
CA GLY A 302 -17.16 -10.65 8.57
C GLY A 302 -17.30 -10.49 7.05
N THR A 303 -16.90 -9.35 6.51
CA THR A 303 -17.03 -9.10 5.05
C THR A 303 -16.12 -10.00 4.23
N VAL A 304 -14.90 -10.31 4.68
CA VAL A 304 -13.98 -11.21 3.97
C VAL A 304 -14.43 -12.66 4.06
N VAL A 305 -14.97 -13.10 5.19
CA VAL A 305 -15.58 -14.44 5.32
C VAL A 305 -16.79 -14.57 4.38
N VAL A 306 -17.69 -13.57 4.37
CA VAL A 306 -18.83 -13.54 3.44
C VAL A 306 -18.34 -13.57 2.00
N PHE A 307 -17.31 -12.78 1.66
CA PHE A 307 -16.68 -12.75 0.34
C PHE A 307 -16.13 -14.13 -0.04
N GLY A 308 -15.30 -14.74 0.81
CA GLY A 308 -14.66 -16.03 0.54
C GLY A 308 -15.66 -17.19 0.43
N LEU A 309 -16.80 -17.11 1.11
CA LEU A 309 -17.86 -18.13 1.06
C LEU A 309 -18.95 -17.82 0.02
N ALA A 310 -18.91 -16.65 -0.63
CA ALA A 310 -19.91 -16.24 -1.59
C ALA A 310 -20.01 -17.24 -2.77
N GLY A 311 -21.21 -17.73 -3.01
CA GLY A 311 -21.54 -18.56 -4.18
C GLY A 311 -22.21 -17.78 -5.32
N ALA A 312 -22.53 -16.48 -5.09
CA ALA A 312 -23.19 -15.63 -6.06
C ALA A 312 -22.37 -14.32 -6.24
N PHE A 313 -22.27 -13.88 -7.49
CA PHE A 313 -21.49 -12.69 -7.85
C PHE A 313 -21.89 -11.42 -7.08
N TRP A 314 -23.18 -11.15 -6.95
CA TRP A 314 -23.66 -9.94 -6.28
C TRP A 314 -23.30 -9.92 -4.80
N LEU A 315 -23.35 -11.07 -4.13
CA LEU A 315 -22.91 -11.19 -2.73
C LEU A 315 -21.40 -10.94 -2.61
N ALA A 316 -20.61 -11.55 -3.48
CA ALA A 316 -19.16 -11.34 -3.53
C ALA A 316 -18.83 -9.88 -3.81
N LEU A 317 -19.49 -9.24 -4.77
CA LEU A 317 -19.31 -7.83 -5.12
C LEU A 317 -19.61 -6.91 -3.93
N ILE A 318 -20.76 -7.09 -3.27
CA ILE A 318 -21.13 -6.26 -2.11
C ILE A 318 -20.10 -6.45 -0.98
N ALA A 319 -19.71 -7.67 -0.69
CA ALA A 319 -18.73 -7.97 0.34
C ALA A 319 -17.34 -7.38 0.01
N MET A 320 -16.90 -7.47 -1.26
CA MET A 320 -15.64 -6.90 -1.75
C MET A 320 -15.66 -5.36 -1.65
N LEU A 321 -16.71 -4.71 -2.10
CA LEU A 321 -16.87 -3.25 -2.01
C LEU A 321 -16.93 -2.78 -0.55
N ALA A 322 -17.61 -3.52 0.33
CA ALA A 322 -17.64 -3.24 1.76
C ALA A 322 -16.24 -3.37 2.38
N THR A 323 -15.50 -4.45 2.07
CA THR A 323 -14.13 -4.65 2.53
C THR A 323 -13.22 -3.50 2.09
N ASN A 324 -13.23 -3.14 0.81
CA ASN A 324 -12.40 -2.05 0.27
C ASN A 324 -12.75 -0.69 0.91
N THR A 325 -14.04 -0.45 1.15
CA THR A 325 -14.51 0.78 1.81
C THR A 325 -14.04 0.86 3.25
N ILE A 326 -14.19 -0.22 4.04
CA ILE A 326 -13.72 -0.27 5.43
C ILE A 326 -12.20 -0.09 5.48
N ARG A 327 -11.44 -0.77 4.63
CA ARG A 327 -9.98 -0.64 4.55
C ARG A 327 -9.54 0.82 4.28
N SER A 328 -10.26 1.54 3.43
CA SER A 328 -9.96 2.95 3.13
C SER A 328 -10.07 3.88 4.34
N LEU A 329 -10.83 3.49 5.36
CA LEU A 329 -10.98 4.22 6.62
C LEU A 329 -9.92 3.83 7.66
N VAL A 330 -9.56 2.55 7.71
CA VAL A 330 -8.66 2.01 8.74
C VAL A 330 -7.27 2.65 8.67
N GLY A 331 -6.67 2.80 7.49
CA GLY A 331 -5.33 3.34 7.34
C GLY A 331 -5.12 4.73 7.98
N PRO A 332 -5.91 5.76 7.62
CA PRO A 332 -5.81 7.08 8.26
C PRO A 332 -6.06 7.06 9.77
N LEU A 333 -7.03 6.25 10.22
CA LEU A 333 -7.35 6.12 11.65
C LEU A 333 -6.22 5.45 12.43
N PHE A 334 -5.64 4.40 11.87
CA PHE A 334 -4.49 3.71 12.46
C PHE A 334 -3.29 4.65 12.58
N SER A 335 -2.98 5.41 11.53
CA SER A 335 -1.92 6.43 11.57
C SER A 335 -2.18 7.51 12.62
N SER A 336 -3.43 7.93 12.79
CA SER A 336 -3.82 8.90 13.82
C SER A 336 -3.66 8.30 15.23
N TRP A 337 -4.10 7.06 15.44
CA TRP A 337 -3.92 6.35 16.72
C TRP A 337 -2.45 6.16 17.09
N LEU A 338 -1.63 5.73 16.12
CA LEU A 338 -0.19 5.60 16.28
C LEU A 338 0.44 6.95 16.69
N ASN A 339 0.09 8.02 15.97
CA ASN A 339 0.59 9.37 16.24
C ASN A 339 0.25 9.85 17.66
N GLN A 340 -0.99 9.62 18.11
CA GLN A 340 -1.44 9.96 19.47
C GLN A 340 -0.83 9.08 20.56
N SER A 341 -0.25 7.94 20.19
CA SER A 341 0.40 7.00 21.11
C SER A 341 1.90 7.25 21.30
N ILE A 342 2.50 8.15 20.49
CA ILE A 342 3.92 8.51 20.56
C ILE A 342 4.07 9.83 21.30
N THR A 343 4.67 9.79 22.49
CA THR A 343 4.89 10.96 23.34
C THR A 343 6.12 11.78 22.91
N GLU A 344 7.16 11.11 22.38
CA GLU A 344 8.42 11.74 21.99
C GLU A 344 8.46 12.02 20.48
N SER A 345 8.51 13.28 20.09
CA SER A 345 8.54 13.69 18.68
C SER A 345 9.82 13.24 17.96
N SER A 346 10.94 13.15 18.65
CA SER A 346 12.27 12.78 18.10
C SER A 346 12.34 11.36 17.55
N VAL A 347 11.50 10.43 18.04
CA VAL A 347 11.48 9.02 17.61
C VAL A 347 10.25 8.67 16.78
N ARG A 348 9.41 9.65 16.47
CA ARG A 348 8.14 9.42 15.77
C ARG A 348 8.32 8.72 14.41
N ALA A 349 9.20 9.24 13.56
CA ALA A 349 9.51 8.66 12.27
C ALA A 349 10.01 7.21 12.39
N THR A 350 10.87 6.94 13.38
CA THR A 350 11.39 5.59 13.66
C THR A 350 10.29 4.63 14.09
N VAL A 351 9.34 5.06 14.92
CA VAL A 351 8.22 4.21 15.33
C VAL A 351 7.31 3.90 14.15
N PHE A 352 7.03 4.86 13.27
CA PHE A 352 6.29 4.62 12.03
C PHE A 352 7.03 3.61 11.14
N SER A 353 8.35 3.76 10.94
CA SER A 353 9.16 2.81 10.17
C SER A 353 9.13 1.40 10.77
N ILE A 354 9.31 1.25 12.09
CA ILE A 354 9.23 -0.07 12.76
C ILE A 354 7.83 -0.68 12.59
N THR A 355 6.78 0.15 12.60
CA THR A 355 5.40 -0.32 12.41
C THR A 355 5.18 -0.82 10.98
N SER A 356 5.67 -0.11 9.96
CA SER A 356 5.64 -0.56 8.56
C SER A 356 6.46 -1.84 8.35
N GLN A 357 7.61 -1.97 9.03
CA GLN A 357 8.41 -3.21 8.99
C GLN A 357 7.67 -4.40 9.63
N ALA A 358 6.91 -4.16 10.71
CA ALA A 358 6.10 -5.21 11.33
C ALA A 358 4.98 -5.69 10.39
N ASP A 359 4.35 -4.76 9.66
CA ASP A 359 3.36 -5.07 8.63
C ASP A 359 3.99 -5.91 7.50
N ALA A 360 5.11 -5.48 6.94
CA ALA A 360 5.85 -6.21 5.92
C ALA A 360 6.26 -7.62 6.39
N ILE A 361 6.73 -7.78 7.63
CA ILE A 361 7.03 -9.09 8.23
C ILE A 361 5.77 -9.97 8.23
N GLY A 362 4.62 -9.41 8.59
CA GLY A 362 3.33 -10.11 8.52
C GLY A 362 3.03 -10.61 7.12
N GLN A 363 3.20 -9.76 6.11
CA GLN A 363 2.93 -10.07 4.70
C GLN A 363 3.79 -11.25 4.21
N TRP A 364 5.11 -11.14 4.29
CA TRP A 364 5.99 -12.18 3.73
C TRP A 364 6.11 -13.44 4.60
N THR A 365 5.75 -13.42 5.89
CA THR A 365 5.70 -14.62 6.73
C THR A 365 4.35 -15.34 6.66
N GLY A 366 3.24 -14.58 6.61
CA GLY A 366 1.89 -15.14 6.54
C GLY A 366 1.49 -15.57 5.14
N GLY A 367 1.90 -14.81 4.12
CA GLY A 367 1.51 -15.01 2.74
C GLY A 367 1.76 -16.42 2.21
N PRO A 368 2.99 -16.95 2.23
CA PRO A 368 3.27 -18.28 1.68
C PRO A 368 2.44 -19.41 2.28
N ALA A 369 2.16 -19.36 3.59
CA ALA A 369 1.29 -20.34 4.24
C ALA A 369 -0.15 -20.27 3.72
N ILE A 370 -0.68 -19.06 3.55
CA ILE A 370 -2.02 -18.82 2.99
C ILE A 370 -2.07 -19.29 1.53
N GLY A 371 -1.05 -18.96 0.73
CA GLY A 371 -0.94 -19.40 -0.65
C GLY A 371 -0.88 -20.94 -0.79
N ALA A 372 -0.16 -21.62 0.11
CA ALA A 372 -0.12 -23.08 0.15
C ALA A 372 -1.50 -23.68 0.49
N VAL A 373 -2.22 -23.11 1.46
CA VAL A 373 -3.60 -23.49 1.76
C VAL A 373 -4.50 -23.29 0.52
N GLY A 374 -4.31 -22.17 -0.19
CA GLY A 374 -5.04 -21.90 -1.43
C GLY A 374 -4.80 -22.94 -2.53
N ASN A 375 -3.57 -23.47 -2.63
CA ASN A 375 -3.25 -24.55 -3.59
C ASN A 375 -3.87 -25.90 -3.21
N VAL A 376 -3.92 -26.23 -1.91
CA VAL A 376 -4.36 -27.56 -1.43
C VAL A 376 -5.88 -27.58 -1.19
N PHE A 377 -6.42 -26.56 -0.57
CA PHE A 377 -7.83 -26.51 -0.09
C PHE A 377 -8.70 -25.51 -0.86
N GLY A 378 -8.11 -24.81 -1.87
CA GLY A 378 -8.80 -23.81 -2.67
C GLY A 378 -8.77 -22.40 -2.12
N ILE A 379 -9.06 -21.41 -2.98
CA ILE A 379 -8.97 -19.98 -2.65
C ILE A 379 -9.94 -19.60 -1.53
N ARG A 380 -11.13 -20.20 -1.49
CA ARG A 380 -12.11 -19.97 -0.41
C ARG A 380 -11.52 -20.23 0.97
N ALA A 381 -10.86 -21.38 1.12
CA ALA A 381 -10.20 -21.74 2.38
C ALA A 381 -9.07 -20.76 2.75
N ALA A 382 -8.29 -20.34 1.77
CA ALA A 382 -7.22 -19.36 1.96
C ALA A 382 -7.76 -17.99 2.42
N LEU A 383 -8.85 -17.51 1.83
CA LEU A 383 -9.48 -16.24 2.20
C LEU A 383 -10.07 -16.30 3.62
N VAL A 384 -10.74 -17.41 3.98
CA VAL A 384 -11.29 -17.59 5.33
C VAL A 384 -10.17 -17.71 6.36
N LEU A 385 -9.09 -18.43 6.05
CA LEU A 385 -7.90 -18.49 6.90
C LEU A 385 -7.28 -17.09 7.05
N GLY A 386 -7.09 -16.37 5.94
CA GLY A 386 -6.59 -14.98 5.96
C GLY A 386 -7.44 -14.09 6.86
N ALA A 387 -8.77 -14.11 6.72
CA ALA A 387 -9.68 -13.37 7.59
C ALA A 387 -9.50 -13.73 9.07
N SER A 388 -9.28 -15.02 9.38
CA SER A 388 -9.07 -15.49 10.75
C SER A 388 -7.78 -14.95 11.38
N LEU A 389 -6.74 -14.67 10.57
CA LEU A 389 -5.50 -14.06 11.04
C LEU A 389 -5.67 -12.63 11.58
N LEU A 390 -6.79 -11.97 11.28
CA LEU A 390 -7.11 -10.68 11.87
C LEU A 390 -7.70 -10.80 13.30
N SER A 391 -8.13 -12.00 13.72
CA SER A 391 -8.75 -12.22 15.04
C SER A 391 -7.85 -11.84 16.22
N PRO A 392 -6.52 -12.12 16.22
CA PRO A 392 -5.65 -11.65 17.29
C PRO A 392 -5.56 -10.12 17.34
N ALA A 393 -5.60 -9.41 16.19
CA ALA A 393 -5.62 -7.95 16.17
C ALA A 393 -6.86 -7.40 16.85
N VAL A 394 -8.04 -8.01 16.64
CA VAL A 394 -9.29 -7.66 17.34
C VAL A 394 -9.12 -7.81 18.86
N ALA A 395 -8.51 -8.90 19.33
CA ALA A 395 -8.25 -9.09 20.76
C ALA A 395 -7.28 -8.04 21.33
N LEU A 396 -6.27 -7.65 20.54
CA LEU A 396 -5.31 -6.61 20.91
C LEU A 396 -5.97 -5.23 20.96
N TYR A 397 -6.83 -4.86 20.00
CA TYR A 397 -7.63 -3.63 20.06
C TYR A 397 -8.56 -3.62 21.27
N ALA A 398 -9.22 -4.73 21.59
CA ALA A 398 -10.06 -4.83 22.77
C ALA A 398 -9.27 -4.59 24.07
N ARG A 399 -8.02 -5.08 24.13
CA ARG A 399 -7.11 -4.78 25.26
C ARG A 399 -6.72 -3.29 25.31
N ALA A 400 -6.46 -2.67 24.16
CA ALA A 400 -6.13 -1.24 24.07
C ALA A 400 -7.32 -0.39 24.55
N VAL A 401 -8.54 -0.67 24.11
CA VAL A 401 -9.77 0.03 24.54
C VAL A 401 -9.96 -0.04 26.05
N ARG A 402 -9.73 -1.21 26.66
CA ARG A 402 -9.84 -1.38 28.14
C ARG A 402 -8.79 -0.54 28.88
N ARG A 403 -7.56 -0.49 28.39
CA ARG A 403 -6.49 0.32 29.00
C ARG A 403 -6.76 1.81 28.90
N ASP A 404 -7.21 2.29 27.74
CA ASP A 404 -7.54 3.69 27.54
C ASP A 404 -8.73 4.12 28.44
N GLY A 405 -9.72 3.23 28.65
CA GLY A 405 -10.84 3.46 29.56
C GLY A 405 -10.41 3.56 31.01
N LEU A 406 -9.51 2.69 31.48
CA LEU A 406 -8.98 2.74 32.84
C LEU A 406 -8.16 3.99 33.10
N ALA A 407 -7.33 4.45 32.14
CA ALA A 407 -6.57 5.68 32.27
C ALA A 407 -7.48 6.92 32.44
N GLN A 408 -8.55 7.00 31.66
CA GLN A 408 -9.51 8.11 31.77
C GLN A 408 -10.29 8.11 33.11
N MET A 409 -10.62 6.93 33.64
CA MET A 409 -11.30 6.84 34.95
C MET A 409 -10.39 7.30 36.09
N VAL A 410 -9.08 7.02 36.01
CA VAL A 410 -8.10 7.49 37.00
C VAL A 410 -7.92 9.00 36.94
N GLU A 411 -7.86 9.58 35.71
CA GLU A 411 -7.74 11.02 35.49
C GLU A 411 -9.02 11.78 35.92
N ALA A 412 -10.21 11.18 35.77
CA ALA A 412 -11.49 11.80 36.14
C ALA A 412 -11.81 11.66 37.64
N GLY A 413 -11.15 10.74 38.36
CA GLY A 413 -11.32 10.52 39.79
C GLY A 413 -10.24 11.17 40.66
N ALA A 414 -9.21 11.80 40.04
CA ALA A 414 -8.20 12.64 40.67
C ALA A 414 -8.52 14.13 40.48
#